data_22475b26ab68a0f025f5e28968f765eb
#
_entry.id   22475b26ab68a0f025f5e28968f765eb
#
_cell.length_a   1.000
_cell.length_b   1.000
_cell.length_c   1.000
_cell.angle_alpha   90.00
_cell.angle_beta   90.00
_cell.angle_gamma   90.00
#
_symmetry.space_group_name_H-M   'P 1'
#
loop_
_entity.id
_entity.type
_entity.pdbx_description
1 polymer ?
#
loop_
_entity_poly.entity_id
_entity_poly.type
_entity_poly.pdbx_seq_one_letter_code
_entity_poly.pdbx_strand_id
1 'polypeptide(L)' 'MKLEVKQSVTGKVLFSIETESFKLAMEAAVKSGANLIGANLIGANLIGANLIGANLIGANLIGANL' A
#
# COMPACT_ATOMS: atom_id res chain seq x y z
N MET A 1 0.02 -6.14 -14.54
CA MET A 1 1.24 -6.28 -13.73
C MET A 1 0.86 -6.56 -12.29
N LYS A 2 1.52 -7.50 -11.68
CA LYS A 2 1.23 -7.82 -10.28
C LYS A 2 1.95 -6.84 -9.36
N LEU A 3 1.19 -6.10 -8.55
CA LEU A 3 1.74 -5.22 -7.55
C LEU A 3 1.67 -5.88 -6.19
N GLU A 4 2.75 -5.76 -5.43
CA GLU A 4 2.85 -6.31 -4.09
C GLU A 4 3.13 -5.18 -3.09
N VAL A 5 2.36 -5.16 -2.02
CA VAL A 5 2.62 -4.27 -0.89
C VAL A 5 3.34 -5.09 0.16
N LYS A 6 4.58 -4.74 0.45
CA LYS A 6 5.44 -5.51 1.36
C LYS A 6 5.66 -4.77 2.67
N GLN A 7 5.93 -5.54 3.72
CA GLN A 7 6.33 -5.00 5.00
C GLN A 7 7.79 -4.55 4.89
N SER A 8 8.09 -3.31 5.33
CA SER A 8 9.40 -2.71 5.06
C SER A 8 10.55 -3.34 5.82
N VAL A 9 10.29 -3.97 6.96
CA VAL A 9 11.34 -4.59 7.77
C VAL A 9 11.60 -6.03 7.34
N THR A 10 10.54 -6.82 7.18
CA THR A 10 10.67 -8.26 6.91
C THR A 10 10.61 -8.62 5.43
N GLY A 11 10.09 -7.72 4.58
CA GLY A 11 9.84 -8.01 3.18
C GLY A 11 8.65 -8.91 2.92
N LYS A 12 7.90 -9.27 3.96
CA LYS A 12 6.72 -10.13 3.82
C LYS A 12 5.65 -9.42 2.98
N VAL A 13 5.04 -10.13 2.05
CA VAL A 13 3.96 -9.57 1.24
C VAL A 13 2.71 -9.43 2.12
N LEU A 14 2.24 -8.18 2.26
CA LEU A 14 1.03 -7.89 3.01
C LEU A 14 -0.22 -7.98 2.14
N PHE A 15 -0.10 -7.63 0.87
CA PHE A 15 -1.20 -7.66 -0.07
C PHE A 15 -0.64 -7.67 -1.49
N SER A 16 -1.28 -8.39 -2.38
CA SER A 16 -0.90 -8.38 -3.79
C SER A 16 -2.14 -8.42 -4.66
N ILE A 17 -2.05 -7.77 -5.81
CA ILE A 17 -3.17 -7.70 -6.74
C ILE A 17 -2.65 -7.42 -8.16
N GLU A 18 -3.38 -7.91 -9.13
CA GLU A 18 -3.07 -7.64 -10.54
C GLU A 18 -3.62 -6.28 -10.91
N THR A 19 -2.72 -5.30 -11.06
CA THR A 19 -3.07 -3.93 -11.46
C THR A 19 -1.80 -3.22 -11.89
N GLU A 20 -1.95 -2.08 -12.54
CA GLU A 20 -0.82 -1.23 -12.92
C GLU A 20 -0.71 0.03 -12.06
N SER A 21 -1.60 0.18 -11.09
CA SER A 21 -1.70 1.41 -10.29
C SER A 21 -1.59 1.11 -8.80
N PHE A 22 -0.63 1.75 -8.11
CA PHE A 22 -0.54 1.66 -6.66
C PHE A 22 -1.78 2.23 -5.98
N LYS A 23 -2.35 3.30 -6.56
CA LYS A 23 -3.62 3.85 -6.04
C LYS A 23 -4.68 2.77 -5.97
N LEU A 24 -4.89 2.03 -7.06
CA LEU A 24 -5.91 0.98 -7.11
C LEU A 24 -5.55 -0.19 -6.20
N ALA A 25 -4.27 -0.55 -6.14
CA ALA A 25 -3.82 -1.62 -5.25
C ALA A 25 -4.10 -1.27 -3.79
N MET A 26 -3.79 -0.06 -3.37
CA MET A 26 -4.00 0.36 -1.99
C MET A 26 -5.48 0.49 -1.67
N GLU A 27 -6.28 1.01 -2.59
CA GLU A 27 -7.73 1.10 -2.38
C GLU A 27 -8.34 -0.29 -2.22
N ALA A 28 -7.89 -1.26 -3.02
CA ALA A 28 -8.36 -2.65 -2.90
C ALA A 28 -7.93 -3.26 -1.57
N ALA A 29 -6.69 -2.99 -1.12
CA ALA A 29 -6.20 -3.49 0.15
C ALA A 29 -7.03 -2.97 1.32
N VAL A 30 -7.31 -1.67 1.32
CA VAL A 30 -8.13 -1.05 2.37
C VAL A 30 -9.54 -1.65 2.36
N LYS A 31 -10.12 -1.80 1.19
CA LYS A 31 -11.48 -2.34 1.03
C LYS A 31 -11.58 -3.78 1.54
N SER A 32 -10.53 -4.57 1.37
CA SER A 32 -10.50 -5.95 1.84
C SER A 32 -10.12 -6.09 3.31
N GLY A 33 -9.78 -5.00 3.98
CA GLY A 33 -9.38 -5.01 5.38
C GLY A 33 -7.96 -5.49 5.62
N ALA A 34 -7.10 -5.41 4.64
CA ALA A 34 -5.72 -5.86 4.77
C ALA A 34 -4.98 -5.08 5.86
N ASN A 35 -4.11 -5.77 6.58
CA ASN A 35 -3.24 -5.15 7.58
C ASN A 35 -2.02 -4.57 6.87
N LEU A 36 -1.92 -3.23 6.86
CA LEU A 36 -0.85 -2.52 6.18
C LEU A 36 0.17 -1.91 7.14
N ILE A 37 0.21 -2.41 8.38
CA ILE A 37 1.18 -1.94 9.38
C ILE A 37 2.59 -2.18 8.86
N GLY A 38 3.41 -1.11 8.83
CA GLY A 38 4.79 -1.18 8.38
C GLY A 38 4.95 -1.33 6.87
N ALA A 39 3.91 -1.09 6.08
CA ALA A 39 3.97 -1.24 4.63
C ALA A 39 5.04 -0.35 4.02
N ASN A 40 5.75 -0.88 3.04
CA ASN A 40 6.75 -0.13 2.27
C ASN A 40 6.06 0.52 1.08
N LEU A 41 5.86 1.82 1.17
CA LEU A 41 5.21 2.61 0.11
C LEU A 41 6.15 3.70 -0.41
N ILE A 42 7.46 3.46 -0.32
CA ILE A 42 8.46 4.41 -0.80
C ILE A 42 8.21 4.73 -2.28
N GLY A 43 8.05 6.01 -2.58
CA GLY A 43 7.88 6.47 -3.94
C GLY A 43 6.54 6.12 -4.59
N ALA A 44 5.61 5.54 -3.85
CA ALA A 44 4.32 5.12 -4.43
C ALA A 44 3.48 6.33 -4.84
N ASN A 45 2.86 6.24 -6.01
CA ASN A 45 1.94 7.28 -6.47
C ASN A 45 0.54 6.97 -5.97
N LEU A 46 0.12 7.71 -4.95
CA LEU A 46 -1.17 7.53 -4.29
C LEU A 46 -2.09 8.75 -4.46
N ILE A 47 -1.79 9.59 -5.45
CA ILE A 47 -2.59 10.80 -5.68
C ILE A 47 -4.06 10.42 -5.90
N GLY A 48 -4.93 11.01 -5.09
CA GLY A 48 -6.37 10.76 -5.17
C GLY A 48 -6.84 9.45 -4.57
N ALA A 49 -5.95 8.66 -3.97
CA ALA A 49 -6.34 7.39 -3.37
C ALA A 49 -7.22 7.60 -2.14
N ASN A 50 -8.28 6.81 -2.04
CA ASN A 50 -9.14 6.80 -0.87
C ASN A 50 -8.62 5.77 0.12
N LEU A 51 -7.96 6.25 1.17
CA LEU A 51 -7.35 5.39 2.20
C LEU A 51 -8.07 5.49 3.53
N ILE A 52 -9.33 5.91 3.52
CA ILE A 52 -10.13 6.03 4.74
C ILE A 52 -10.22 4.65 5.41
N GLY A 53 -9.86 4.60 6.68
CA GLY A 53 -9.88 3.36 7.45
C GLY A 53 -8.63 2.50 7.31
N ALA A 54 -7.65 2.93 6.52
CA ALA A 54 -6.41 2.19 6.37
C ALA A 54 -5.59 2.23 7.67
N ASN A 55 -5.04 1.08 8.06
CA ASN A 55 -4.09 1.03 9.16
C ASN A 55 -2.68 1.08 8.58
N LEU A 56 -2.07 2.26 8.64
CA LEU A 56 -0.74 2.51 8.08
C LEU A 56 0.29 2.80 9.16
N ILE A 57 0.07 2.34 10.38
CA ILE A 57 1.01 2.54 11.48
C ILE A 57 2.39 2.04 11.05
N GLY A 58 3.41 2.90 11.18
CA GLY A 58 4.78 2.55 10.84
C GLY A 58 5.05 2.40 9.35
N ALA A 59 4.09 2.70 8.48
CA ALA A 59 4.32 2.62 7.04
C ALA A 59 5.37 3.63 6.60
N ASN A 60 6.20 3.23 5.64
CA ASN A 60 7.23 4.09 5.07
C ASN A 60 6.69 4.77 3.83
N LEU A 61 6.46 6.07 3.93
CA LEU A 61 5.88 6.87 2.84
C LEU A 61 6.89 7.85 2.24
N ILE A 62 8.19 7.60 2.42
CA ILE A 62 9.23 8.49 1.88
C ILE A 62 9.06 8.60 0.37
N GLY A 63 8.93 9.85 -0.11
CA GLY A 63 8.78 10.11 -1.54
C GLY A 63 7.44 9.71 -2.14
N ALA A 64 6.50 9.22 -1.33
CA ALA A 64 5.17 8.89 -1.84
C ALA A 64 4.40 10.16 -2.20
N ASN A 65 3.65 10.10 -3.30
CA ASN A 65 2.75 11.18 -3.72
C ASN A 65 1.36 10.93 -3.12
N LEU A 66 0.84 11.95 -2.46
CA LEU A 66 -0.47 11.85 -1.80
C LEU A 66 -1.48 12.86 -2.33
#